data_63eb7184ac718d92bfdbeb064185e894
#
_entry.id   63eb7184ac718d92bfdbeb064185e894
#
_cell.length_a   1.000
_cell.length_b   1.000
_cell.length_c   1.000
_cell.angle_alpha   90.00
_cell.angle_beta   90.00
_cell.angle_gamma   90.00
#
_symmetry.space_group_name_H-M   'P 1'
#
loop_
_entity.id
_entity.type
_entity.pdbx_description
1 polymer ?
#
loop_
_entity_poly.entity_id
_entity_poly.type
_entity_poly.pdbx_seq_one_letter_code
_entity_poly.pdbx_strand_id
1 'polypeptide(L)'
;DLDNTRFIDTIHSELSDNYDRLDLRNNYGLLVIPGYLGSNKVVEKWAKIAHENKVMLVTDFEHLDEPDDVMEMFDQAYLTGGEIYRSNVLMTCNWLVGRGRFEEINESDDLFIPPSGALAGKVYKTLMSQVTAGKKFGGISEVEGVKFDLKKSEIANLENLGLIPMVNEYGKVMAFSGKTLFNGDNLGLQTYSVVRVFDYVTKVLM
;
A
#
# COMPACT_ATOMS: atom_id res chain seq x y z
N ASP A 1 9.00 -15.55 -4.04
CA ASP A 1 9.24 -15.37 -5.47
C ASP A 1 8.55 -14.14 -6.08
N LEU A 2 7.73 -13.42 -5.31
CA LEU A 2 7.10 -12.16 -5.74
C LEU A 2 8.13 -11.03 -5.93
N ASP A 3 9.32 -11.20 -5.41
CA ASP A 3 10.52 -10.36 -5.57
C ASP A 3 11.39 -10.76 -6.77
N ASN A 4 11.07 -11.87 -7.43
CA ASN A 4 11.82 -12.37 -8.57
C ASN A 4 11.42 -11.64 -9.86
N THR A 5 12.33 -10.87 -10.42
CA THR A 5 12.07 -10.06 -11.62
C THR A 5 11.64 -10.87 -12.83
N ARG A 6 12.18 -12.07 -13.03
CA ARG A 6 11.77 -12.96 -14.14
C ARG A 6 10.33 -13.44 -13.99
N PHE A 7 9.93 -13.76 -12.76
CA PHE A 7 8.55 -14.13 -12.47
C PHE A 7 7.59 -12.99 -12.78
N ILE A 8 7.92 -11.77 -12.35
CA ILE A 8 7.10 -10.58 -12.59
C ILE A 8 7.02 -10.27 -14.10
N ASP A 9 8.14 -10.36 -14.82
CA ASP A 9 8.18 -10.16 -16.27
C ASP A 9 7.32 -11.20 -17.01
N THR A 10 7.31 -12.44 -16.54
CA THR A 10 6.44 -13.49 -17.10
C THR A 10 4.98 -13.16 -16.87
N ILE A 11 4.59 -12.74 -15.67
CA ILE A 11 3.22 -12.31 -15.39
C ILE A 11 2.82 -11.13 -16.28
N HIS A 12 3.71 -10.14 -16.42
CA HIS A 12 3.45 -8.98 -17.25
C HIS A 12 3.22 -9.37 -18.73
N SER A 13 4.05 -10.28 -19.26
CA SER A 13 3.89 -10.81 -20.61
C SER A 13 2.57 -11.57 -20.77
N GLU A 14 2.22 -12.44 -19.82
CA GLU A 14 0.96 -13.18 -19.83
C GLU A 14 -0.28 -12.25 -19.79
N LEU A 15 -0.23 -11.19 -19.00
CA LEU A 15 -1.30 -10.20 -18.94
C LEU A 15 -1.42 -9.39 -20.24
N SER A 16 -0.32 -9.18 -20.96
CA SER A 16 -0.27 -8.44 -22.20
C SER A 16 -0.68 -9.30 -23.39
N ASP A 17 -0.21 -10.55 -23.43
CA ASP A 17 -0.36 -11.45 -24.58
C ASP A 17 -1.63 -12.32 -24.48
N ASN A 18 -2.09 -12.62 -23.28
CA ASN A 18 -3.28 -13.45 -23.00
C ASN A 18 -4.37 -12.65 -22.29
N TYR A 19 -4.65 -11.52 -22.81
CA TYR A 19 -5.62 -10.53 -22.34
C TYR A 19 -6.98 -11.12 -21.94
N ASP A 20 -7.48 -12.09 -22.70
CA ASP A 20 -8.78 -12.71 -22.47
C ASP A 20 -8.81 -13.66 -21.25
N ARG A 21 -7.66 -14.13 -20.80
CA ARG A 21 -7.57 -15.09 -19.69
C ARG A 21 -7.41 -14.43 -18.34
N LEU A 22 -6.66 -13.35 -18.27
CA LEU A 22 -6.26 -12.68 -17.04
C LEU A 22 -6.64 -11.20 -17.07
N ASP A 23 -7.83 -10.90 -17.57
CA ASP A 23 -8.29 -9.50 -17.65
C ASP A 23 -8.56 -8.92 -16.26
N LEU A 24 -7.50 -8.39 -15.66
CA LEU A 24 -7.58 -7.71 -14.37
C LEU A 24 -8.47 -6.46 -14.43
N ARG A 25 -8.63 -5.87 -15.60
CA ARG A 25 -9.38 -4.61 -15.76
C ARG A 25 -10.86 -4.77 -15.51
N ASN A 26 -11.45 -5.90 -15.90
CA ASN A 26 -12.88 -6.14 -15.77
C ASN A 26 -13.29 -6.72 -14.43
N ASN A 27 -12.41 -7.53 -13.82
CA ASN A 27 -12.77 -8.36 -12.69
C ASN A 27 -12.09 -7.97 -11.38
N TYR A 28 -11.03 -7.15 -11.43
CA TYR A 28 -10.23 -6.84 -10.25
C TYR A 28 -10.01 -5.33 -10.10
N GLY A 29 -10.15 -4.84 -8.88
CA GLY A 29 -9.86 -3.44 -8.54
C GLY A 29 -8.61 -3.28 -7.69
N LEU A 30 -8.18 -4.34 -7.01
CA LEU A 30 -7.06 -4.35 -6.08
C LEU A 30 -6.15 -5.54 -6.34
N LEU A 31 -4.84 -5.29 -6.27
CA LEU A 31 -3.79 -6.29 -6.20
C LEU A 31 -3.10 -6.11 -4.84
N VAL A 32 -3.13 -7.13 -4.00
CA VAL A 32 -2.59 -7.03 -2.64
C VAL A 32 -1.37 -7.92 -2.51
N ILE A 33 -0.24 -7.34 -2.19
CA ILE A 33 1.03 -8.06 -1.95
C ILE A 33 1.54 -7.65 -0.56
N PRO A 34 1.20 -8.41 0.48
CA PRO A 34 1.63 -8.11 1.84
C PRO A 34 3.14 -8.27 2.03
N GLY A 35 3.71 -7.39 2.82
CA GLY A 35 5.13 -7.36 3.12
C GLY A 35 5.93 -6.47 2.17
N TYR A 36 7.23 -6.41 2.41
CA TYR A 36 8.14 -5.57 1.64
C TYR A 36 8.69 -6.28 0.40
N LEU A 37 8.57 -5.65 -0.75
CA LEU A 37 9.01 -6.21 -2.03
C LEU A 37 10.52 -6.04 -2.31
N GLY A 38 11.27 -5.44 -1.40
CA GLY A 38 12.74 -5.41 -1.38
C GLY A 38 13.41 -4.26 -2.11
N SER A 39 13.00 -3.90 -3.31
CA SER A 39 13.71 -2.87 -4.09
C SER A 39 12.81 -2.09 -5.02
N ASN A 40 13.29 -0.92 -5.45
CA ASN A 40 12.58 -0.09 -6.42
C ASN A 40 12.30 -0.82 -7.74
N LYS A 41 13.21 -1.68 -8.20
CA LYS A 41 13.01 -2.44 -9.45
C LYS A 41 11.81 -3.38 -9.36
N VAL A 42 11.67 -4.06 -8.22
CA VAL A 42 10.55 -4.97 -7.97
C VAL A 42 9.26 -4.17 -7.83
N VAL A 43 9.27 -3.11 -7.04
CA VAL A 43 8.12 -2.22 -6.85
C VAL A 43 7.67 -1.62 -8.19
N GLU A 44 8.60 -1.12 -9.01
CA GLU A 44 8.29 -0.55 -10.32
C GLU A 44 7.65 -1.58 -11.27
N LYS A 45 8.14 -2.81 -11.30
CA LYS A 45 7.56 -3.86 -12.15
C LYS A 45 6.11 -4.17 -11.75
N TRP A 46 5.83 -4.34 -10.46
CA TRP A 46 4.48 -4.53 -9.98
C TRP A 46 3.60 -3.30 -10.16
N ALA A 47 4.16 -2.11 -9.95
CA ALA A 47 3.47 -0.84 -10.18
C ALA A 47 3.07 -0.68 -11.65
N LYS A 48 3.94 -1.04 -12.58
CA LYS A 48 3.65 -1.03 -14.02
C LYS A 48 2.50 -1.96 -14.36
N ILE A 49 2.51 -3.18 -13.87
CA ILE A 49 1.40 -4.13 -14.05
C ILE A 49 0.09 -3.53 -13.53
N ALA A 50 0.09 -2.99 -12.32
CA ALA A 50 -1.08 -2.37 -11.72
C ALA A 50 -1.58 -1.17 -12.56
N HIS A 51 -0.69 -0.29 -12.96
CA HIS A 51 -1.01 0.91 -13.74
C HIS A 51 -1.60 0.58 -15.11
N GLU A 52 -0.98 -0.33 -15.86
CA GLU A 52 -1.44 -0.75 -17.18
C GLU A 52 -2.80 -1.45 -17.13
N ASN A 53 -3.06 -2.22 -16.08
CA ASN A 53 -4.32 -2.92 -15.86
C ASN A 53 -5.37 -2.10 -15.09
N LYS A 54 -5.07 -0.85 -14.73
CA LYS A 54 -5.99 0.03 -13.99
C LYS A 54 -6.48 -0.57 -12.66
N VAL A 55 -5.59 -1.23 -11.95
CA VAL A 55 -5.81 -1.74 -10.60
C VAL A 55 -4.91 -1.02 -9.61
N MET A 56 -5.28 -1.03 -8.33
CA MET A 56 -4.47 -0.45 -7.27
C MET A 56 -3.67 -1.54 -6.58
N LEU A 57 -2.34 -1.39 -6.57
CA LEU A 57 -1.44 -2.24 -5.80
C LEU A 57 -1.41 -1.76 -4.34
N VAL A 58 -1.70 -2.65 -3.41
CA VAL A 58 -1.60 -2.38 -1.97
C VAL A 58 -0.50 -3.26 -1.40
N THR A 59 0.53 -2.64 -0.85
CA THR A 59 1.70 -3.31 -0.30
C THR A 59 2.24 -2.56 0.92
N ASP A 60 3.33 -3.02 1.47
CA ASP A 60 3.94 -2.49 2.69
C ASP A 60 5.40 -2.14 2.46
N PHE A 61 5.89 -1.15 3.21
CA PHE A 61 7.30 -0.94 3.39
C PHE A 61 7.86 -1.87 4.48
N GLU A 62 9.16 -1.95 4.57
CA GLU A 62 9.83 -2.88 5.46
C GLU A 62 9.45 -2.66 6.93
N HIS A 63 9.41 -3.76 7.69
CA HIS A 63 9.26 -3.74 9.14
C HIS A 63 10.60 -3.36 9.78
N LEU A 64 10.72 -2.12 10.22
CA LEU A 64 11.93 -1.53 10.80
C LEU A 64 11.76 -1.30 12.31
N ASP A 65 12.87 -1.06 12.99
CA ASP A 65 12.89 -0.90 14.44
C ASP A 65 12.59 0.53 14.90
N GLU A 66 12.86 1.53 14.07
CA GLU A 66 12.60 2.94 14.38
C GLU A 66 12.06 3.72 13.18
N PRO A 67 11.27 4.81 13.38
CA PRO A 67 10.72 5.60 12.29
C PRO A 67 11.77 6.28 11.40
N ASP A 68 12.90 6.68 11.97
CA ASP A 68 13.99 7.29 11.20
C ASP A 68 14.64 6.30 10.24
N ASP A 69 14.69 5.02 10.59
CA ASP A 69 15.18 3.96 9.74
C ASP A 69 14.32 3.84 8.47
N VAL A 70 13.02 4.04 8.58
CA VAL A 70 12.10 4.02 7.43
C VAL A 70 12.50 5.05 6.38
N MET A 71 12.85 6.26 6.81
CA MET A 71 13.24 7.33 5.89
C MET A 71 14.56 7.02 5.19
N GLU A 72 15.56 6.55 5.95
CA GLU A 72 16.86 6.18 5.41
C GLU A 72 16.76 5.00 4.44
N MET A 73 16.05 3.96 4.82
CA MET A 73 15.86 2.77 3.98
C MET A 73 15.02 3.06 2.74
N PHE A 74 14.04 3.95 2.84
CA PHE A 74 13.25 4.40 1.69
C PHE A 74 14.13 5.12 0.67
N ASP A 75 15.03 5.98 1.13
CA ASP A 75 16.00 6.67 0.27
C ASP A 75 17.01 5.67 -0.35
N GLN A 76 17.56 4.76 0.44
CA GLN A 76 18.44 3.69 -0.03
C GLN A 76 17.78 2.76 -1.03
N ALA A 77 16.49 2.50 -0.90
CA ALA A 77 15.71 1.70 -1.85
C ALA A 77 15.43 2.43 -3.17
N TYR A 78 15.80 3.70 -3.29
CA TYR A 78 15.52 4.55 -4.45
C TYR A 78 14.03 4.61 -4.83
N LEU A 79 13.16 4.64 -3.83
CA LEU A 79 11.72 4.76 -4.02
C LEU A 79 11.26 6.20 -4.20
N THR A 80 12.13 7.18 -4.02
CA THR A 80 11.88 8.58 -4.33
C THR A 80 11.86 8.79 -5.84
N GLY A 81 10.84 9.47 -6.34
CA GLY A 81 10.74 9.79 -7.77
C GLY A 81 9.31 9.91 -8.26
N GLY A 82 9.16 10.50 -9.43
CA GLY A 82 7.87 10.83 -10.04
C GLY A 82 7.41 9.86 -11.13
N GLU A 83 7.82 8.59 -11.10
CA GLU A 83 7.34 7.61 -12.08
C GLU A 83 5.83 7.43 -11.98
N ILE A 84 5.15 7.60 -13.10
CA ILE A 84 3.68 7.60 -13.17
C ILE A 84 3.06 6.29 -12.65
N TYR A 85 3.74 5.17 -12.82
CA TYR A 85 3.25 3.86 -12.36
C TYR A 85 3.02 3.81 -10.84
N ARG A 86 3.76 4.62 -10.06
CA ARG A 86 3.63 4.69 -8.60
C ARG A 86 2.33 5.32 -8.13
N SER A 87 1.60 6.01 -9.00
CA SER A 87 0.25 6.50 -8.71
C SER A 87 -0.75 5.36 -8.44
N ASN A 88 -0.45 4.15 -8.90
CA ASN A 88 -1.25 2.96 -8.66
C ASN A 88 -0.72 2.10 -7.50
N VAL A 89 0.11 2.65 -6.63
CA VAL A 89 0.67 1.96 -5.46
C VAL A 89 0.25 2.65 -4.18
N LEU A 90 -0.32 1.87 -3.26
CA LEU A 90 -0.51 2.24 -1.86
C LEU A 90 0.50 1.44 -1.03
N MET A 91 1.47 2.13 -0.44
CA MET A 91 2.50 1.52 0.39
C MET A 91 2.36 1.99 1.83
N THR A 92 2.01 1.06 2.70
CA THR A 92 1.88 1.34 4.13
C THR A 92 3.25 1.32 4.82
N CYS A 93 3.33 1.95 5.96
CA CYS A 93 4.43 1.78 6.90
C CYS A 93 3.91 1.79 8.34
N ASN A 94 4.77 1.41 9.28
CA ASN A 94 4.41 1.23 10.69
C ASN A 94 3.44 0.05 10.90
N TRP A 95 3.99 -1.13 10.99
CA TRP A 95 3.22 -2.37 11.03
C TRP A 95 2.31 -2.45 12.25
N LEU A 96 1.23 -3.21 12.10
CA LEU A 96 0.22 -3.42 13.13
C LEU A 96 0.72 -4.42 14.18
N VAL A 97 0.29 -4.19 15.43
CA VAL A 97 0.46 -5.15 16.51
C VAL A 97 -0.85 -5.91 16.66
N GLY A 98 -0.81 -7.22 16.42
CA GLY A 98 -1.97 -8.09 16.49
C GLY A 98 -1.84 -9.11 17.60
N ARG A 99 -3.00 -9.60 18.08
CA ARG A 99 -3.04 -10.84 18.86
C ARG A 99 -3.12 -12.01 17.91
N GLY A 100 -2.24 -13.00 18.12
CA GLY A 100 -2.50 -14.32 17.57
C GLY A 100 -3.84 -14.83 18.12
N ARG A 101 -4.73 -15.32 17.27
CA ARG A 101 -5.96 -16.01 17.72
C ARG A 101 -5.67 -17.24 18.61
N PHE A 102 -4.42 -17.61 18.68
CA PHE A 102 -3.90 -18.75 19.43
C PHE A 102 -3.05 -18.25 20.59
N GLU A 103 -3.69 -17.68 21.62
CA GLU A 103 -3.07 -17.48 22.94
C GLU A 103 -2.52 -18.81 23.53
N GLU A 104 -2.88 -19.94 22.92
CA GLU A 104 -2.44 -21.27 23.31
C GLU A 104 -1.02 -21.63 22.81
N ILE A 105 -0.50 -20.89 21.84
CA ILE A 105 0.90 -20.99 21.46
C ILE A 105 1.62 -19.93 22.27
N ASN A 106 2.24 -20.32 23.34
CA ASN A 106 3.06 -19.55 24.29
C ASN A 106 4.14 -18.66 23.65
N GLU A 107 3.77 -17.81 22.71
CA GLU A 107 4.66 -16.79 22.18
C GLU A 107 4.39 -15.50 22.94
N SER A 108 5.35 -15.17 23.81
CA SER A 108 5.35 -13.96 24.62
C SER A 108 5.67 -12.70 23.81
N ASP A 109 5.87 -12.83 22.51
CA ASP A 109 6.29 -11.74 21.64
C ASP A 109 5.11 -11.18 20.83
N ASP A 110 5.10 -9.85 20.67
CA ASP A 110 4.12 -9.16 19.86
C ASP A 110 4.16 -9.66 18.42
N LEU A 111 2.99 -9.97 17.86
CA LEU A 111 2.87 -10.35 16.47
C LEU A 111 2.75 -9.09 15.61
N PHE A 112 3.76 -8.83 14.79
CA PHE A 112 3.74 -7.73 13.83
C PHE A 112 3.13 -8.18 12.51
N ILE A 113 2.13 -7.43 12.04
CA ILE A 113 1.33 -7.76 10.85
C ILE A 113 1.45 -6.65 9.82
N PRO A 114 1.76 -6.99 8.54
CA PRO A 114 1.74 -6.02 7.45
C PRO A 114 0.36 -5.37 7.31
N PRO A 115 0.25 -4.03 7.31
CA PRO A 115 -1.05 -3.35 7.27
C PRO A 115 -1.82 -3.46 5.96
N SER A 116 -1.16 -3.82 4.86
CA SER A 116 -1.75 -3.81 3.51
C SER A 116 -3.03 -4.63 3.40
N GLY A 117 -3.10 -5.80 4.04
CA GLY A 117 -4.30 -6.64 4.03
C GLY A 117 -5.50 -5.95 4.66
N ALA A 118 -5.29 -5.31 5.82
CA ALA A 118 -6.33 -4.56 6.51
C ALA A 118 -6.75 -3.30 5.73
N LEU A 119 -5.78 -2.59 5.16
CA LEU A 119 -6.02 -1.42 4.30
C LEU A 119 -6.81 -1.82 3.06
N ALA A 120 -6.44 -2.90 2.39
CA ALA A 120 -7.16 -3.41 1.22
C ALA A 120 -8.62 -3.74 1.55
N GLY A 121 -8.89 -4.35 2.69
CA GLY A 121 -10.25 -4.60 3.17
C GLY A 121 -11.05 -3.32 3.38
N LYS A 122 -10.42 -2.27 3.89
CA LYS A 122 -11.05 -0.95 4.03
C LYS A 122 -11.30 -0.28 2.69
N VAL A 123 -10.31 -0.31 1.80
CA VAL A 123 -10.44 0.23 0.44
C VAL A 123 -11.57 -0.46 -0.32
N TYR A 124 -11.69 -1.77 -0.18
CA TYR A 124 -12.77 -2.54 -0.81
C TYR A 124 -14.17 -2.12 -0.32
N LYS A 125 -14.31 -1.84 0.98
CA LYS A 125 -15.59 -1.44 1.61
C LYS A 125 -15.94 0.03 1.41
N THR A 126 -15.02 0.85 0.93
CA THR A 126 -15.18 2.30 0.83
C THR A 126 -15.49 2.70 -0.60
N LEU A 127 -16.37 3.68 -0.80
CA LEU A 127 -16.67 4.21 -2.15
C LEU A 127 -15.40 4.73 -2.82
N MET A 128 -15.31 4.60 -4.13
CA MET A 128 -14.12 4.98 -4.91
C MET A 128 -13.73 6.45 -4.73
N SER A 129 -14.70 7.32 -4.55
CA SER A 129 -14.50 8.76 -4.33
C SER A 129 -14.10 9.11 -2.90
N GLN A 130 -14.12 8.15 -1.98
CA GLN A 130 -13.78 8.38 -0.58
C GLN A 130 -12.35 7.95 -0.27
N VAL A 131 -11.67 8.77 0.51
CA VAL A 131 -10.34 8.46 1.04
C VAL A 131 -10.48 7.52 2.23
N THR A 132 -9.83 6.37 2.18
CA THR A 132 -9.82 5.38 3.26
C THR A 132 -8.77 5.75 4.31
N ALA A 133 -8.93 6.91 4.92
CA ALA A 133 -8.00 7.45 5.91
C ALA A 133 -8.75 8.17 7.04
N GLY A 134 -8.05 8.38 8.15
CA GLY A 134 -8.56 9.08 9.32
C GLY A 134 -9.64 8.32 10.07
N LYS A 135 -10.25 8.99 11.05
CA LYS A 135 -11.18 8.39 12.03
C LYS A 135 -12.43 7.78 11.41
N LYS A 136 -12.92 8.36 10.33
CA LYS A 136 -14.19 7.96 9.73
C LYS A 136 -14.10 6.72 8.86
N PHE A 137 -13.07 6.65 7.99
CA PHE A 137 -12.98 5.61 6.98
C PHE A 137 -11.74 4.73 7.08
N GLY A 138 -10.71 5.17 7.81
CA GLY A 138 -9.42 4.49 7.91
C GLY A 138 -9.27 3.56 9.11
N GLY A 139 -10.28 3.49 10.01
CA GLY A 139 -10.18 2.70 11.24
C GLY A 139 -10.07 1.20 11.00
N ILE A 140 -9.13 0.55 11.69
CA ILE A 140 -8.89 -0.89 11.67
C ILE A 140 -9.29 -1.45 13.01
N SER A 141 -10.10 -2.50 13.01
CA SER A 141 -10.53 -3.24 14.18
C SER A 141 -9.68 -4.51 14.38
N GLU A 142 -9.76 -5.07 15.58
CA GLU A 142 -9.13 -6.36 15.94
C GLU A 142 -7.60 -6.34 15.93
N VAL A 143 -6.98 -5.18 16.13
CA VAL A 143 -5.55 -5.00 16.36
C VAL A 143 -5.34 -4.28 17.68
N GLU A 144 -4.20 -4.54 18.33
CA GLU A 144 -3.88 -3.93 19.63
C GLU A 144 -3.30 -2.53 19.49
N GLY A 145 -2.59 -2.28 18.40
CA GLY A 145 -1.92 -1.02 18.18
C GLY A 145 -1.06 -1.02 16.92
N VAL A 146 -0.10 -0.14 16.91
CA VAL A 146 0.93 -0.01 15.88
C VAL A 146 2.30 -0.18 16.52
N LYS A 147 3.31 -0.53 15.75
CA LYS A 147 4.67 -0.77 16.25
C LYS A 147 5.26 0.48 16.91
N PHE A 148 5.03 1.66 16.31
CA PHE A 148 5.51 2.94 16.83
C PHE A 148 4.38 3.93 17.07
N ASP A 149 4.41 4.61 18.19
CA ASP A 149 3.59 5.80 18.45
C ASP A 149 4.26 7.01 17.77
N LEU A 150 3.87 7.26 16.51
CA LEU A 150 4.45 8.29 15.67
C LEU A 150 4.10 9.70 16.15
N LYS A 151 5.11 10.58 16.21
CA LYS A 151 4.91 12.02 16.40
C LYS A 151 4.41 12.67 15.13
N LYS A 152 3.80 13.86 15.26
CA LYS A 152 3.27 14.60 14.10
C LYS A 152 4.32 14.90 13.02
N SER A 153 5.56 15.20 13.44
CA SER A 153 6.66 15.43 12.51
C SER A 153 7.06 14.18 11.74
N GLU A 154 7.10 13.04 12.42
CA GLU A 154 7.40 11.73 11.81
C GLU A 154 6.31 11.33 10.81
N ILE A 155 5.04 11.49 11.18
CA ILE A 155 3.91 11.26 10.28
C ILE A 155 4.02 12.13 9.02
N ALA A 156 4.31 13.42 9.19
CA ALA A 156 4.45 14.34 8.06
C ALA A 156 5.61 13.94 7.14
N ASN A 157 6.75 13.53 7.71
CA ASN A 157 7.91 13.09 6.95
C ASN A 157 7.60 11.83 6.13
N LEU A 158 6.97 10.82 6.74
CA LEU A 158 6.59 9.59 6.07
C LEU A 158 5.55 9.83 4.97
N GLU A 159 4.57 10.69 5.24
CA GLU A 159 3.55 11.07 4.27
C GLU A 159 4.16 11.80 3.05
N ASN A 160 5.15 12.66 3.26
CA ASN A 160 5.85 13.35 2.18
C ASN A 160 6.63 12.40 1.26
N LEU A 161 7.01 11.24 1.73
CA LEU A 161 7.61 10.18 0.91
C LEU A 161 6.58 9.45 0.03
N GLY A 162 5.29 9.66 0.24
CA GLY A 162 4.21 8.93 -0.42
C GLY A 162 3.81 7.64 0.32
N LEU A 163 4.26 7.45 1.54
CA LEU A 163 3.87 6.35 2.41
C LEU A 163 2.54 6.64 3.13
N ILE A 164 1.84 5.59 3.52
CA ILE A 164 0.63 5.64 4.32
C ILE A 164 0.98 5.17 5.73
N PRO A 165 1.29 6.08 6.68
CA PRO A 165 1.61 5.69 8.04
C PRO A 165 0.36 5.21 8.76
N MET A 166 0.50 4.07 9.46
CA MET A 166 -0.51 3.59 10.40
C MET A 166 -0.30 4.28 11.74
N VAL A 167 -1.36 4.78 12.30
CA VAL A 167 -1.32 5.54 13.57
C VAL A 167 -2.34 5.00 14.56
N ASN A 168 -2.04 5.16 15.85
CA ASN A 168 -2.97 4.90 16.94
C ASN A 168 -3.34 6.22 17.59
N GLU A 169 -4.57 6.67 17.40
CA GLU A 169 -5.10 7.87 18.05
C GLU A 169 -6.20 7.50 19.04
N TYR A 170 -5.93 7.72 20.30
CA TYR A 170 -6.89 7.46 21.40
C TYR A 170 -7.42 6.01 21.38
N GLY A 171 -6.53 5.05 21.18
CA GLY A 171 -6.89 3.63 21.15
C GLY A 171 -7.52 3.15 19.84
N LYS A 172 -7.58 4.01 18.82
CA LYS A 172 -8.08 3.66 17.49
C LYS A 172 -6.95 3.65 16.47
N VAL A 173 -6.70 2.47 15.92
CA VAL A 173 -5.72 2.28 14.85
C VAL A 173 -6.35 2.63 13.50
N MET A 174 -5.63 3.42 12.70
CA MET A 174 -6.11 3.86 11.40
C MET A 174 -4.97 4.15 10.42
N ALA A 175 -5.28 4.12 9.12
CA ALA A 175 -4.45 4.72 8.10
C ALA A 175 -4.54 6.25 8.21
N PHE A 176 -3.40 6.95 8.25
CA PHE A 176 -3.40 8.40 8.41
C PHE A 176 -3.78 9.13 7.13
N SER A 177 -3.25 8.70 6.00
CA SER A 177 -3.44 9.39 4.72
C SER A 177 -3.96 8.48 3.60
N GLY A 178 -4.43 9.10 2.52
CA GLY A 178 -4.83 8.43 1.28
C GLY A 178 -3.88 8.74 0.13
N LYS A 179 -2.58 8.82 0.40
CA LYS A 179 -1.56 9.11 -0.61
C LYS A 179 -1.15 7.85 -1.37
N THR A 180 -0.81 8.06 -2.66
CA THR A 180 -0.13 7.05 -3.47
C THR A 180 1.39 7.17 -3.29
N LEU A 181 2.12 6.17 -3.74
CA LEU A 181 3.59 6.19 -3.74
C LEU A 181 4.18 7.21 -4.73
N PHE A 182 3.37 7.83 -5.56
CA PHE A 182 3.77 8.90 -6.45
C PHE A 182 4.06 10.17 -5.66
N ASN A 183 5.29 10.64 -5.68
CA ASN A 183 5.75 11.85 -4.97
C ASN A 183 6.28 12.95 -5.90
N GLY A 184 5.83 12.97 -7.15
CA GLY A 184 6.07 14.06 -8.09
C GLY A 184 5.08 15.22 -7.91
N ASP A 185 5.14 16.21 -8.81
CA ASP A 185 4.43 17.49 -8.66
C ASP A 185 2.92 17.44 -8.97
N ASN A 186 2.37 16.29 -9.37
CA ASN A 186 0.96 16.16 -9.70
C ASN A 186 0.13 15.72 -8.50
N LEU A 187 -0.62 16.64 -7.91
CA LEU A 187 -1.47 16.38 -6.73
C LEU A 187 -2.56 15.33 -6.99
N GLY A 188 -3.09 15.25 -8.20
CA GLY A 188 -4.09 14.23 -8.56
C GLY A 188 -3.51 12.81 -8.51
N LEU A 189 -2.30 12.63 -9.00
CA LEU A 189 -1.61 11.33 -8.97
C LEU A 189 -1.13 10.93 -7.56
N GLN A 190 -0.99 11.88 -6.65
CA GLN A 190 -0.65 11.64 -5.25
C GLN A 190 -1.83 11.15 -4.41
N THR A 191 -3.06 11.28 -4.89
CA THR A 191 -4.28 10.99 -4.12
C THR A 191 -4.98 9.76 -4.69
N TYR A 192 -5.03 8.67 -3.91
CA TYR A 192 -5.54 7.41 -4.43
C TYR A 192 -7.03 7.43 -4.80
N SER A 193 -7.86 8.23 -4.12
CA SER A 193 -9.27 8.34 -4.49
C SER A 193 -9.45 8.94 -5.87
N VAL A 194 -8.63 9.92 -6.24
CA VAL A 194 -8.61 10.51 -7.60
C VAL A 194 -8.17 9.47 -8.62
N VAL A 195 -7.10 8.74 -8.35
CA VAL A 195 -6.59 7.68 -9.24
C VAL A 195 -7.64 6.58 -9.43
N ARG A 196 -8.29 6.13 -8.36
CA ARG A 196 -9.35 5.10 -8.43
C ARG A 196 -10.54 5.53 -9.29
N VAL A 197 -11.02 6.75 -9.11
CA VAL A 197 -12.12 7.28 -9.92
C VAL A 197 -11.70 7.39 -11.39
N PHE A 198 -10.51 7.90 -11.65
CA PHE A 198 -9.97 8.01 -13.01
C PHE A 198 -9.83 6.65 -13.68
N ASP A 199 -9.28 5.66 -12.99
CA ASP A 199 -9.13 4.30 -13.52
C ASP A 199 -10.47 3.64 -13.77
N TYR A 200 -11.45 3.83 -12.89
CA TYR A 200 -12.81 3.33 -13.10
C TYR A 200 -13.48 3.93 -14.32
N VAL A 201 -13.41 5.25 -14.47
CA VAL A 201 -13.99 5.93 -15.64
C VAL A 201 -13.30 5.45 -16.92
N THR A 202 -11.99 5.31 -16.91
CA THR A 202 -11.22 4.80 -18.05
C THR A 202 -11.67 3.38 -18.44
N LYS A 203 -11.85 2.49 -17.47
CA LYS A 203 -12.35 1.12 -17.72
C LYS A 203 -13.75 1.10 -18.34
N VAL A 204 -14.63 2.00 -17.89
CA VAL A 204 -16.01 2.07 -18.40
C VAL A 204 -16.06 2.61 -19.82
N LEU A 205 -15.11 3.48 -20.18
CA LEU A 205 -15.04 4.10 -21.51
C LEU A 205 -14.29 3.24 -22.55
N MET A 206 -13.55 2.25 -22.12
CA MET A 206 -12.81 1.31 -22.98
C MET A 206 -13.66 0.10 -23.34
#